data_6dd0abbceac43eaa5486a41de1acf296
#
_entry.id   6dd0abbceac43eaa5486a41de1acf296
#
_cell.length_a   1.000
_cell.length_b   1.000
_cell.length_c   1.000
_cell.angle_alpha   90.00
_cell.angle_beta   90.00
_cell.angle_gamma   90.00
#
_symmetry.space_group_name_H-M   'P 1'
#
loop_
_entity.id
_entity.type
_entity.pdbx_description
1 polymer ?
#
loop_
_entity_poly.entity_id
_entity_poly.type
_entity_poly.pdbx_seq_one_letter_code
_entity_poly.pdbx_strand_id
1 'polypeptide(L)'
;MANTVIVGINWGDEGKGRMVDLLTENYDIVIRYQGGGNAGHTVVNEFGKFALHLLPSGIFREGVVNILGNGVALDCENLLAEMNTLRAAGVSITPENLKISDRASLLLPWHRDLDGLEEARLADKKYGSTKQGIAPFYSDKYQKKTVMAGELLHPQHLKEHLADLLEWKNLTLQKVYGAKGYTLDELLAWVDKYCEAVKPYITNTTAFLRDAQKAGKSILFEAQLGALRDLDYGIYPYTTSSNSVAAYAPVGSGLPTAKLDEVVGVVKAYSSCVGEGPFVCEWFGEDAQKLRDAGAEYGAKTGRPRRVGPIDLVATRYGVEVQGATNIALTKLDILSYMDKIPVCAHYELDGQQTDEFPFPVCLQDAKPVIEYVDGWKCDISKVRSWDELPENARNYVEYVERAIGCHIGYVSVGAERDSLIIR
;
A
#
# COMPACT_ATOMS: atom_id res chain seq x y z
N MET A 1 25.32 -4.37 2.46
CA MET A 1 24.09 -4.92 1.88
C MET A 1 22.95 -4.43 2.76
N ALA A 2 22.01 -3.66 2.26
CA ALA A 2 20.88 -3.18 3.04
C ALA A 2 19.59 -3.81 2.49
N ASN A 3 18.81 -4.45 3.36
CA ASN A 3 17.46 -4.91 3.11
C ASN A 3 16.50 -4.02 3.87
N THR A 4 15.94 -3.01 3.21
CA THR A 4 15.02 -2.06 3.84
C THR A 4 13.60 -2.30 3.35
N VAL A 5 12.63 -2.22 4.23
CA VAL A 5 11.21 -2.27 3.85
C VAL A 5 10.53 -0.94 4.15
N ILE A 6 9.77 -0.44 3.17
CA ILE A 6 8.91 0.74 3.33
C ILE A 6 7.48 0.28 3.55
N VAL A 7 6.92 0.58 4.72
CA VAL A 7 5.59 0.17 5.15
C VAL A 7 4.71 1.36 5.53
N GLY A 8 3.39 1.20 5.45
CA GLY A 8 2.44 2.14 6.03
C GLY A 8 2.15 1.80 7.49
N ILE A 9 2.11 2.80 8.32
CA ILE A 9 1.86 2.62 9.76
C ILE A 9 0.35 2.60 10.06
N ASN A 10 -0.43 3.40 9.36
CA ASN A 10 -1.86 3.58 9.67
C ASN A 10 -2.77 2.88 8.63
N TRP A 11 -3.66 3.63 7.98
CA TRP A 11 -4.69 3.09 7.06
C TRP A 11 -4.27 2.99 5.59
N GLY A 12 -3.06 3.39 5.25
CA GLY A 12 -2.59 3.52 3.87
C GLY A 12 -2.61 4.98 3.38
N ASP A 13 -2.13 5.20 2.16
CA ASP A 13 -2.03 6.52 1.52
C ASP A 13 -1.11 7.52 2.26
N GLU A 14 -0.18 7.04 3.08
CA GLU A 14 0.76 7.86 3.85
C GLU A 14 1.86 8.51 2.99
N GLY A 15 2.03 8.06 1.71
CA GLY A 15 3.07 8.57 0.82
C GLY A 15 4.24 7.60 0.61
N LYS A 16 4.01 6.29 0.78
CA LYS A 16 5.04 5.24 0.59
C LYS A 16 5.70 5.29 -0.77
N GLY A 17 4.94 5.41 -1.86
CA GLY A 17 5.51 5.45 -3.22
C GLY A 17 6.54 6.57 -3.40
N ARG A 18 6.30 7.74 -2.80
CA ARG A 18 7.30 8.83 -2.79
C ARG A 18 8.55 8.45 -2.01
N MET A 19 8.40 7.83 -0.83
CA MET A 19 9.55 7.40 -0.03
C MET A 19 10.35 6.32 -0.75
N VAL A 20 9.68 5.38 -1.44
CA VAL A 20 10.36 4.39 -2.29
C VAL A 20 11.11 5.06 -3.42
N ASP A 21 10.48 5.96 -4.19
CA ASP A 21 11.13 6.69 -5.29
C ASP A 21 12.38 7.47 -4.82
N LEU A 22 12.30 8.12 -3.65
CA LEU A 22 13.43 8.84 -3.06
C LEU A 22 14.57 7.91 -2.65
N LEU A 23 14.27 6.86 -1.92
CA LEU A 23 15.28 5.97 -1.36
C LEU A 23 15.87 5.02 -2.40
N THR A 24 15.17 4.76 -3.51
CA THR A 24 15.59 3.83 -4.57
C THR A 24 16.97 4.12 -5.14
N GLU A 25 17.45 5.37 -5.10
CA GLU A 25 18.79 5.72 -5.58
C GLU A 25 19.92 4.97 -4.87
N ASN A 26 19.66 4.45 -3.67
CA ASN A 26 20.62 3.72 -2.85
C ASN A 26 20.44 2.19 -2.94
N TYR A 27 19.56 1.71 -3.82
CA TYR A 27 19.21 0.30 -3.91
C TYR A 27 19.36 -0.24 -5.34
N ASP A 28 19.78 -1.51 -5.43
CA ASP A 28 19.91 -2.22 -6.70
C ASP A 28 18.58 -2.82 -7.18
N ILE A 29 17.69 -3.16 -6.22
CA ILE A 29 16.46 -3.91 -6.49
C ILE A 29 15.30 -3.31 -5.67
N VAL A 30 14.13 -3.13 -6.32
CA VAL A 30 12.87 -2.75 -5.65
C VAL A 30 11.83 -3.85 -5.86
N ILE A 31 11.18 -4.32 -4.78
CA ILE A 31 10.25 -5.45 -4.83
C ILE A 31 8.90 -5.08 -4.23
N ARG A 32 7.82 -5.23 -5.02
CA ARG A 32 6.45 -5.30 -4.49
C ARG A 32 6.19 -6.71 -4.00
N TYR A 33 5.83 -6.86 -2.74
CA TYR A 33 5.72 -8.19 -2.13
C TYR A 33 4.29 -8.65 -1.81
N GLN A 34 3.28 -7.77 -1.90
CA GLN A 34 1.89 -8.10 -1.62
C GLN A 34 0.92 -7.10 -2.28
N GLY A 35 -0.39 -7.40 -2.21
CA GLY A 35 -1.43 -6.55 -2.76
C GLY A 35 -1.56 -6.71 -4.29
N GLY A 36 -2.24 -5.78 -4.90
CA GLY A 36 -2.52 -5.77 -6.33
C GLY A 36 -2.90 -4.36 -6.80
N GLY A 37 -3.81 -4.25 -7.76
CA GLY A 37 -4.28 -2.99 -8.33
C GLY A 37 -5.21 -2.16 -7.42
N ASN A 38 -5.37 -2.52 -6.16
CA ASN A 38 -6.30 -1.89 -5.22
C ASN A 38 -5.77 -0.65 -4.50
N ALA A 39 -4.48 -0.37 -4.57
CA ALA A 39 -3.86 0.84 -4.03
C ALA A 39 -3.09 1.59 -5.12
N GLY A 40 -2.90 2.89 -4.96
CA GLY A 40 -2.14 3.72 -5.89
C GLY A 40 -0.98 4.42 -5.18
N HIS A 41 0.23 4.27 -5.72
CA HIS A 41 1.41 4.98 -5.27
C HIS A 41 1.66 6.17 -6.18
N THR A 42 1.40 7.38 -5.70
CA THR A 42 1.67 8.58 -6.48
C THR A 42 3.16 8.91 -6.43
N VAL A 43 3.77 8.99 -7.60
CA VAL A 43 5.14 9.45 -7.82
C VAL A 43 5.11 10.68 -8.71
N VAL A 44 5.90 11.69 -8.37
CA VAL A 44 6.07 12.92 -9.15
C VAL A 44 7.56 13.08 -9.43
N ASN A 45 7.92 13.04 -10.71
CA ASN A 45 9.32 13.11 -11.14
C ASN A 45 9.44 13.79 -12.51
N GLU A 46 10.62 13.73 -13.12
CA GLU A 46 10.94 14.31 -14.42
C GLU A 46 10.08 13.80 -15.59
N PHE A 47 9.52 12.59 -15.47
CA PHE A 47 8.60 12.02 -16.48
C PHE A 47 7.16 12.51 -16.32
N GLY A 48 6.80 13.07 -15.15
CA GLY A 48 5.48 13.57 -14.85
C GLY A 48 4.94 13.10 -13.50
N LYS A 49 3.60 13.10 -13.40
CA LYS A 49 2.86 12.60 -12.21
C LYS A 49 2.14 11.31 -12.56
N PHE A 50 2.46 10.25 -11.86
CA PHE A 50 1.90 8.91 -12.07
C PHE A 50 1.32 8.34 -10.78
N ALA A 51 0.26 7.55 -10.92
CA ALA A 51 -0.29 6.72 -9.84
C ALA A 51 -0.02 5.26 -10.21
N LEU A 52 1.02 4.66 -9.63
CA LEU A 52 1.38 3.25 -9.86
C LEU A 52 0.50 2.34 -9.01
N HIS A 53 -0.05 1.31 -9.62
CA HIS A 53 -0.90 0.33 -8.95
C HIS A 53 -0.18 -1.02 -8.74
N LEU A 54 0.55 -1.49 -9.74
CA LEU A 54 1.26 -2.77 -9.74
C LEU A 54 2.78 -2.60 -9.84
N LEU A 55 3.24 -1.73 -10.75
CA LEU A 55 4.67 -1.53 -10.92
C LEU A 55 5.31 -0.98 -9.64
N PRO A 56 6.51 -1.47 -9.26
CA PRO A 56 7.28 -0.87 -8.18
C PRO A 56 7.65 0.58 -8.50
N SER A 57 7.72 1.43 -7.47
CA SER A 57 8.04 2.86 -7.64
C SER A 57 9.48 3.10 -8.10
N GLY A 58 10.35 2.09 -8.02
CA GLY A 58 11.71 2.12 -8.56
C GLY A 58 11.81 2.05 -10.09
N ILE A 59 10.70 1.82 -10.81
CA ILE A 59 10.69 1.65 -12.28
C ILE A 59 11.19 2.88 -13.05
N PHE A 60 11.19 4.05 -12.43
CA PHE A 60 11.67 5.29 -13.01
C PHE A 60 13.18 5.46 -12.92
N ARG A 61 13.89 4.57 -12.19
CA ARG A 61 15.33 4.68 -11.96
C ARG A 61 16.10 3.75 -12.87
N GLU A 62 17.04 4.32 -13.62
CA GLU A 62 17.96 3.55 -14.46
C GLU A 62 18.88 2.68 -13.59
N GLY A 63 19.18 1.47 -14.05
CA GLY A 63 20.05 0.53 -13.34
C GLY A 63 19.39 -0.24 -12.20
N VAL A 64 18.14 0.07 -11.84
CA VAL A 64 17.38 -0.61 -10.78
C VAL A 64 16.52 -1.74 -11.36
N VAL A 65 16.59 -2.93 -10.75
CA VAL A 65 15.72 -4.05 -11.11
C VAL A 65 14.46 -4.02 -10.27
N ASN A 66 13.31 -4.02 -10.92
CA ASN A 66 11.99 -3.99 -10.29
C ASN A 66 11.35 -5.37 -10.32
N ILE A 67 10.75 -5.81 -9.21
CA ILE A 67 10.22 -7.16 -9.09
C ILE A 67 8.78 -7.14 -8.57
N LEU A 68 7.89 -7.88 -9.24
CA LEU A 68 6.61 -8.29 -8.71
C LEU A 68 6.79 -9.68 -8.08
N GLY A 69 6.73 -9.73 -6.74
CA GLY A 69 7.03 -10.92 -5.94
C GLY A 69 5.87 -11.92 -5.88
N ASN A 70 6.10 -13.05 -5.20
CA ASN A 70 5.17 -14.18 -5.08
C ASN A 70 3.83 -13.81 -4.44
N GLY A 71 3.83 -12.81 -3.55
CA GLY A 71 2.65 -12.38 -2.81
C GLY A 71 1.74 -11.44 -3.59
N VAL A 72 2.14 -10.96 -4.75
CA VAL A 72 1.37 -10.01 -5.57
C VAL A 72 0.20 -10.70 -6.27
N ALA A 73 -0.96 -10.05 -6.28
CA ALA A 73 -2.09 -10.39 -7.14
C ALA A 73 -1.81 -9.81 -8.55
N LEU A 74 -1.33 -10.66 -9.45
CA LEU A 74 -0.88 -10.26 -10.77
C LEU A 74 -2.07 -10.03 -11.72
N ASP A 75 -2.44 -8.79 -11.89
CA ASP A 75 -3.47 -8.36 -12.84
C ASP A 75 -2.80 -7.95 -14.16
N CYS A 76 -2.78 -8.85 -15.13
CA CYS A 76 -2.12 -8.63 -16.41
C CYS A 76 -2.73 -7.47 -17.21
N GLU A 77 -4.04 -7.27 -17.13
CA GLU A 77 -4.73 -6.18 -17.83
C GLU A 77 -4.29 -4.81 -17.28
N ASN A 78 -4.35 -4.63 -15.96
CA ASN A 78 -3.90 -3.39 -15.31
C ASN A 78 -2.39 -3.19 -15.49
N LEU A 79 -1.59 -4.24 -15.36
CA LEU A 79 -0.14 -4.15 -15.54
C LEU A 79 0.22 -3.69 -16.95
N LEU A 80 -0.40 -4.28 -17.98
CA LEU A 80 -0.15 -3.90 -19.37
C LEU A 80 -0.54 -2.45 -19.65
N ALA A 81 -1.69 -2.01 -19.12
CA ALA A 81 -2.13 -0.63 -19.26
C ALA A 81 -1.16 0.35 -18.58
N GLU A 82 -0.68 0.02 -17.38
CA GLU A 82 0.28 0.82 -16.64
C GLU A 82 1.64 0.88 -17.36
N MET A 83 2.16 -0.26 -17.83
CA MET A 83 3.39 -0.32 -18.63
C MET A 83 3.30 0.55 -19.90
N ASN A 84 2.17 0.50 -20.61
CA ASN A 84 1.96 1.30 -21.82
C ASN A 84 1.90 2.80 -21.51
N THR A 85 1.27 3.19 -20.41
CA THR A 85 1.22 4.59 -19.95
C THR A 85 2.64 5.12 -19.66
N LEU A 86 3.45 4.35 -18.95
CA LEU A 86 4.82 4.75 -18.61
C LEU A 86 5.73 4.77 -19.83
N ARG A 87 5.61 3.80 -20.74
CA ARG A 87 6.37 3.81 -22.00
C ARG A 87 6.04 5.00 -22.88
N ALA A 88 4.77 5.39 -22.95
CA ALA A 88 4.34 6.59 -23.66
C ALA A 88 4.94 7.88 -23.07
N ALA A 89 5.29 7.87 -21.79
CA ALA A 89 5.99 8.97 -21.11
C ALA A 89 7.52 8.86 -21.21
N GLY A 90 8.06 7.87 -21.93
CA GLY A 90 9.50 7.70 -22.14
C GLY A 90 10.21 6.81 -21.13
N VAL A 91 9.49 6.15 -20.22
CA VAL A 91 10.09 5.22 -19.26
C VAL A 91 10.42 3.91 -19.96
N SER A 92 11.68 3.46 -19.85
CA SER A 92 12.12 2.18 -20.39
C SER A 92 11.67 1.03 -19.48
N ILE A 93 10.90 0.08 -20.02
CA ILE A 93 10.45 -1.12 -19.31
C ILE A 93 10.77 -2.34 -20.15
N THR A 94 11.77 -3.11 -19.72
CA THR A 94 12.32 -4.28 -20.41
C THR A 94 12.43 -5.47 -19.44
N PRO A 95 12.63 -6.71 -19.96
CA PRO A 95 12.85 -7.88 -19.09
C PRO A 95 14.11 -7.78 -18.20
N GLU A 96 15.05 -6.88 -18.53
CA GLU A 96 16.24 -6.63 -17.72
C GLU A 96 15.91 -5.85 -16.45
N ASN A 97 15.03 -4.84 -16.51
CA ASN A 97 14.70 -3.95 -15.39
C ASN A 97 13.35 -4.22 -14.73
N LEU A 98 12.50 -5.10 -15.30
CA LEU A 98 11.27 -5.58 -14.67
C LEU A 98 11.25 -7.11 -14.70
N LYS A 99 10.98 -7.73 -13.55
CA LYS A 99 10.83 -9.17 -13.40
C LYS A 99 9.53 -9.51 -12.68
N ILE A 100 8.87 -10.55 -13.11
CA ILE A 100 7.63 -11.06 -12.51
C ILE A 100 7.91 -12.46 -12.01
N SER A 101 7.58 -12.72 -10.74
CA SER A 101 7.74 -14.05 -10.19
C SER A 101 6.88 -15.07 -10.93
N ASP A 102 7.49 -16.17 -11.35
CA ASP A 102 6.79 -17.36 -11.85
C ASP A 102 5.78 -17.94 -10.86
N ARG A 103 5.95 -17.61 -9.55
CA ARG A 103 5.07 -18.02 -8.44
C ARG A 103 4.02 -16.98 -8.06
N ALA A 104 4.00 -15.80 -8.67
CA ALA A 104 2.89 -14.87 -8.52
C ALA A 104 1.62 -15.49 -9.10
N SER A 105 0.47 -15.28 -8.46
CA SER A 105 -0.80 -15.80 -8.97
C SER A 105 -1.53 -14.77 -9.81
N LEU A 106 -2.23 -15.24 -10.87
CA LEU A 106 -3.01 -14.38 -11.77
C LEU A 106 -4.31 -13.93 -11.12
N LEU A 107 -4.58 -12.64 -11.17
CA LEU A 107 -5.91 -12.10 -10.90
C LEU A 107 -6.72 -12.21 -12.20
N LEU A 108 -7.65 -13.16 -12.24
CA LEU A 108 -8.48 -13.48 -13.41
C LEU A 108 -9.77 -12.64 -13.42
N PRO A 109 -10.47 -12.48 -14.56
CA PRO A 109 -11.64 -11.61 -14.68
C PRO A 109 -12.71 -11.86 -13.62
N TRP A 110 -13.01 -13.11 -13.32
CA TRP A 110 -14.02 -13.46 -12.33
C TRP A 110 -13.76 -12.94 -10.91
N HIS A 111 -12.50 -12.64 -10.56
CA HIS A 111 -12.20 -12.07 -9.22
C HIS A 111 -12.79 -10.68 -9.06
N ARG A 112 -12.73 -9.84 -10.11
CA ARG A 112 -13.36 -8.51 -10.08
C ARG A 112 -14.88 -8.60 -10.04
N ASP A 113 -15.46 -9.53 -10.82
CA ASP A 113 -16.90 -9.75 -10.80
C ASP A 113 -17.39 -10.22 -9.43
N LEU A 114 -16.71 -11.19 -8.83
CA LEU A 114 -17.05 -11.71 -7.50
C LEU A 114 -16.93 -10.63 -6.41
N ASP A 115 -15.91 -9.77 -6.47
CA ASP A 115 -15.75 -8.64 -5.55
C ASP A 115 -16.91 -7.65 -5.67
N GLY A 116 -17.29 -7.31 -6.91
CA GLY A 116 -18.43 -6.44 -7.18
C GLY A 116 -19.78 -7.03 -6.74
N LEU A 117 -19.98 -8.32 -6.99
CA LEU A 117 -21.21 -9.05 -6.62
C LEU A 117 -21.36 -9.16 -5.10
N GLU A 118 -20.26 -9.42 -4.38
CA GLU A 118 -20.28 -9.50 -2.91
C GLU A 118 -20.56 -8.15 -2.27
N GLU A 119 -19.91 -7.07 -2.74
CA GLU A 119 -20.22 -5.70 -2.27
C GLU A 119 -21.70 -5.33 -2.51
N ALA A 120 -22.25 -5.73 -3.66
CA ALA A 120 -23.68 -5.52 -3.96
C ALA A 120 -24.59 -6.33 -3.03
N ARG A 121 -24.24 -7.60 -2.74
CA ARG A 121 -24.98 -8.47 -1.83
C ARG A 121 -24.99 -7.95 -0.39
N LEU A 122 -23.88 -7.38 0.05
CA LEU A 122 -23.73 -6.84 1.40
C LEU A 122 -24.53 -5.55 1.62
N ALA A 123 -24.86 -4.82 0.56
CA ALA A 123 -25.64 -3.57 0.59
C ALA A 123 -25.10 -2.57 1.66
N ASP A 124 -25.87 -2.33 2.72
CA ASP A 124 -25.47 -1.40 3.79
C ASP A 124 -24.36 -1.94 4.69
N LYS A 125 -24.07 -3.23 4.65
CA LYS A 125 -22.99 -3.89 5.39
C LYS A 125 -21.70 -4.04 4.57
N LYS A 126 -21.61 -3.35 3.43
CA LYS A 126 -20.42 -3.39 2.54
C LYS A 126 -19.14 -2.95 3.27
N TYR A 127 -18.03 -3.50 2.84
CA TYR A 127 -16.71 -3.15 3.38
C TYR A 127 -16.07 -1.93 2.70
N GLY A 128 -16.66 -1.45 1.60
CA GLY A 128 -16.10 -0.36 0.80
C GLY A 128 -14.97 -0.84 -0.11
N SER A 129 -15.09 -2.05 -0.68
CA SER A 129 -14.12 -2.61 -1.61
C SER A 129 -13.82 -1.69 -2.78
N THR A 130 -12.59 -1.74 -3.25
CA THR A 130 -12.16 -1.08 -4.49
C THR A 130 -12.66 -1.79 -5.75
N LYS A 131 -13.30 -2.94 -5.62
CA LYS A 131 -13.79 -3.81 -6.71
C LYS A 131 -12.66 -4.23 -7.67
N GLN A 132 -11.45 -4.38 -7.14
CA GLN A 132 -10.29 -4.85 -7.89
C GLN A 132 -10.06 -6.36 -7.75
N GLY A 133 -11.00 -7.08 -7.12
CA GLY A 133 -10.96 -8.54 -7.03
C GLY A 133 -10.01 -9.09 -5.98
N ILE A 134 -9.53 -8.30 -5.04
CA ILE A 134 -8.47 -8.67 -4.10
C ILE A 134 -8.94 -9.75 -3.11
N ALA A 135 -10.10 -9.59 -2.48
CA ALA A 135 -10.61 -10.56 -1.52
C ALA A 135 -10.91 -11.93 -2.18
N PRO A 136 -11.65 -12.01 -3.31
CA PRO A 136 -11.84 -13.27 -4.02
C PRO A 136 -10.53 -13.90 -4.50
N PHE A 137 -9.56 -13.09 -4.94
CA PHE A 137 -8.25 -13.58 -5.38
C PHE A 137 -7.48 -14.27 -4.26
N TYR A 138 -7.30 -13.62 -3.10
CA TYR A 138 -6.58 -14.23 -1.99
C TYR A 138 -7.34 -15.42 -1.40
N SER A 139 -8.68 -15.39 -1.35
CA SER A 139 -9.50 -16.55 -1.00
C SER A 139 -9.14 -17.75 -1.88
N ASP A 140 -9.10 -17.56 -3.19
CA ASP A 140 -8.75 -18.60 -4.15
C ASP A 140 -7.31 -19.10 -3.99
N LYS A 141 -6.38 -18.17 -3.74
CA LYS A 141 -4.97 -18.54 -3.51
C LYS A 141 -4.84 -19.53 -2.35
N TYR A 142 -5.48 -19.25 -1.22
CA TYR A 142 -5.45 -20.14 -0.05
C TYR A 142 -6.28 -21.42 -0.24
N GLN A 143 -7.33 -21.38 -1.07
CA GLN A 143 -8.05 -22.58 -1.51
C GLN A 143 -7.32 -23.40 -2.59
N LYS A 144 -6.15 -22.94 -3.07
CA LYS A 144 -5.37 -23.57 -4.15
C LYS A 144 -6.13 -23.62 -5.48
N LYS A 145 -6.85 -22.53 -5.80
CA LYS A 145 -7.70 -22.39 -6.99
C LYS A 145 -7.28 -21.19 -7.83
N THR A 146 -5.96 -20.95 -7.94
CA THR A 146 -5.38 -19.89 -8.77
C THR A 146 -4.42 -20.48 -9.80
N VAL A 147 -4.20 -19.72 -10.85
CA VAL A 147 -3.16 -19.98 -11.87
C VAL A 147 -1.91 -19.20 -11.47
N MET A 148 -0.75 -19.86 -11.46
CA MET A 148 0.54 -19.19 -11.26
C MET A 148 1.02 -18.55 -12.58
N ALA A 149 1.75 -17.46 -12.50
CA ALA A 149 2.28 -16.76 -13.68
C ALA A 149 3.18 -17.66 -14.55
N GLY A 150 3.95 -18.55 -13.93
CA GLY A 150 4.77 -19.54 -14.64
C GLY A 150 3.97 -20.47 -15.57
N GLU A 151 2.69 -20.72 -15.28
CA GLU A 151 1.84 -21.56 -16.14
C GLU A 151 1.55 -20.90 -17.50
N LEU A 152 1.66 -19.57 -17.60
CA LEU A 152 1.56 -18.86 -18.88
C LEU A 152 2.62 -19.31 -19.89
N LEU A 153 3.74 -19.87 -19.42
CA LEU A 153 4.81 -20.42 -20.26
C LEU A 153 4.52 -21.85 -20.72
N HIS A 154 3.42 -22.48 -20.24
CA HIS A 154 3.01 -23.85 -20.52
C HIS A 154 1.57 -23.90 -21.02
N PRO A 155 1.27 -23.48 -22.27
CA PRO A 155 -0.09 -23.23 -22.76
C PRO A 155 -1.05 -24.42 -22.63
N GLN A 156 -0.57 -25.66 -22.86
CA GLN A 156 -1.42 -26.84 -22.77
C GLN A 156 -1.86 -27.09 -21.32
N HIS A 157 -0.92 -27.04 -20.37
CA HIS A 157 -1.22 -27.18 -18.95
C HIS A 157 -2.15 -26.06 -18.46
N LEU A 158 -1.87 -24.82 -18.86
CA LEU A 158 -2.72 -23.67 -18.53
C LEU A 158 -4.17 -23.87 -18.97
N LYS A 159 -4.38 -24.34 -20.21
CA LYS A 159 -5.72 -24.60 -20.75
C LYS A 159 -6.48 -25.65 -19.94
N GLU A 160 -5.83 -26.76 -19.59
CA GLU A 160 -6.41 -27.81 -18.78
C GLU A 160 -6.75 -27.31 -17.38
N HIS A 161 -5.83 -26.61 -16.71
CA HIS A 161 -6.03 -26.05 -15.38
C HIS A 161 -7.14 -24.99 -15.37
N LEU A 162 -7.21 -24.12 -16.37
CA LEU A 162 -8.30 -23.14 -16.49
C LEU A 162 -9.66 -23.80 -16.65
N ALA A 163 -9.75 -24.91 -17.39
CA ALA A 163 -11.00 -25.65 -17.56
C ALA A 163 -11.49 -26.22 -16.22
N ASP A 164 -10.57 -26.81 -15.43
CA ASP A 164 -10.88 -27.35 -14.11
C ASP A 164 -11.35 -26.28 -13.13
N LEU A 165 -10.64 -25.14 -13.09
CA LEU A 165 -11.01 -24.00 -12.24
C LEU A 165 -12.34 -23.38 -12.62
N LEU A 166 -12.62 -23.33 -13.92
CA LEU A 166 -13.83 -22.72 -14.48
C LEU A 166 -15.11 -23.41 -14.01
N GLU A 167 -15.10 -24.74 -13.90
CA GLU A 167 -16.26 -25.49 -13.39
C GLU A 167 -16.67 -24.97 -12.02
N TRP A 168 -15.72 -24.88 -11.08
CA TRP A 168 -15.98 -24.36 -9.74
C TRP A 168 -16.40 -22.90 -9.73
N LYS A 169 -15.77 -22.06 -10.54
CA LYS A 169 -16.08 -20.62 -10.60
C LYS A 169 -17.45 -20.34 -11.15
N ASN A 170 -17.86 -21.08 -12.16
CA ASN A 170 -19.20 -20.98 -12.72
C ASN A 170 -20.27 -21.43 -11.73
N LEU A 171 -20.02 -22.47 -10.92
CA LEU A 171 -20.92 -22.82 -9.82
C LEU A 171 -21.11 -21.65 -8.86
N THR A 172 -20.03 -20.98 -8.47
CA THR A 172 -20.11 -19.81 -7.58
C THR A 172 -20.86 -18.65 -8.23
N LEU A 173 -20.47 -18.25 -9.43
CA LEU A 173 -21.10 -17.13 -10.14
C LEU A 173 -22.60 -17.37 -10.37
N GLN A 174 -22.96 -18.57 -10.90
CA GLN A 174 -24.32 -18.86 -11.31
C GLN A 174 -25.24 -19.25 -10.15
N LYS A 175 -24.77 -20.09 -9.22
CA LYS A 175 -25.64 -20.63 -8.16
C LYS A 175 -25.67 -19.77 -6.91
N VAL A 176 -24.58 -19.07 -6.58
CA VAL A 176 -24.54 -18.19 -5.40
C VAL A 176 -25.04 -16.81 -5.77
N TYR A 177 -24.54 -16.24 -6.87
CA TYR A 177 -24.83 -14.84 -7.23
C TYR A 177 -25.85 -14.67 -8.37
N GLY A 178 -26.27 -15.75 -9.05
CA GLY A 178 -27.19 -15.66 -10.21
C GLY A 178 -26.58 -14.91 -11.41
N ALA A 179 -25.25 -14.79 -11.44
CA ALA A 179 -24.54 -14.07 -12.49
C ALA A 179 -24.22 -14.97 -13.68
N LYS A 180 -23.86 -14.36 -14.82
CA LYS A 180 -23.34 -15.09 -15.98
C LYS A 180 -22.00 -15.72 -15.62
N GLY A 181 -21.81 -17.00 -16.00
CA GLY A 181 -20.49 -17.65 -15.93
C GLY A 181 -19.61 -17.30 -17.13
N TYR A 182 -18.40 -17.84 -17.14
CA TYR A 182 -17.44 -17.73 -18.23
C TYR A 182 -17.38 -19.01 -19.05
N THR A 183 -16.97 -18.92 -20.31
CA THR A 183 -16.55 -20.05 -21.14
C THR A 183 -15.01 -20.14 -21.10
N LEU A 184 -14.47 -21.32 -21.43
CA LEU A 184 -13.03 -21.49 -21.55
C LEU A 184 -12.44 -20.60 -22.65
N ASP A 185 -13.16 -20.45 -23.78
CA ASP A 185 -12.72 -19.63 -24.91
C ASP A 185 -12.66 -18.14 -24.53
N GLU A 186 -13.63 -17.64 -23.73
CA GLU A 186 -13.57 -16.26 -23.20
C GLU A 186 -12.32 -16.04 -22.34
N LEU A 187 -11.95 -17.02 -21.49
CA LEU A 187 -10.75 -16.93 -20.65
C LEU A 187 -9.45 -17.02 -21.45
N LEU A 188 -9.39 -17.93 -22.42
CA LEU A 188 -8.21 -18.06 -23.30
C LEU A 188 -8.02 -16.79 -24.14
N ALA A 189 -9.10 -16.22 -24.67
CA ALA A 189 -9.03 -14.95 -25.39
C ALA A 189 -8.56 -13.79 -24.49
N TRP A 190 -8.94 -13.79 -23.19
CA TRP A 190 -8.44 -12.82 -22.23
C TRP A 190 -6.93 -13.01 -21.96
N VAL A 191 -6.48 -14.28 -21.81
CA VAL A 191 -5.05 -14.63 -21.66
C VAL A 191 -4.25 -14.14 -22.86
N ASP A 192 -4.70 -14.47 -24.08
CA ASP A 192 -4.03 -14.05 -25.31
C ASP A 192 -3.94 -12.52 -25.43
N LYS A 193 -5.01 -11.83 -25.04
CA LYS A 193 -5.06 -10.37 -25.14
C LYS A 193 -4.15 -9.64 -24.16
N TYR A 194 -4.07 -10.11 -22.90
CA TYR A 194 -3.45 -9.36 -21.82
C TYR A 194 -2.19 -10.01 -21.24
N CYS A 195 -2.06 -11.33 -21.31
CA CYS A 195 -0.94 -12.02 -20.67
C CYS A 195 0.22 -12.27 -21.62
N GLU A 196 0.01 -12.32 -22.95
CA GLU A 196 1.10 -12.56 -23.91
C GLU A 196 2.23 -11.53 -23.79
N ALA A 197 1.88 -10.24 -23.66
CA ALA A 197 2.86 -9.16 -23.51
C ALA A 197 3.60 -9.19 -22.16
N VAL A 198 3.09 -9.96 -21.18
CA VAL A 198 3.67 -10.08 -19.83
C VAL A 198 4.65 -11.26 -19.73
N LYS A 199 4.50 -12.27 -20.57
CA LYS A 199 5.34 -13.50 -20.57
C LYS A 199 6.85 -13.25 -20.56
N PRO A 200 7.42 -12.30 -21.34
CA PRO A 200 8.86 -12.06 -21.36
C PRO A 200 9.47 -11.64 -20.01
N TYR A 201 8.64 -11.14 -19.09
CA TYR A 201 9.07 -10.67 -17.77
C TYR A 201 9.02 -11.77 -16.71
N ILE A 202 8.36 -12.90 -17.00
CA ILE A 202 8.18 -14.00 -16.05
C ILE A 202 9.48 -14.79 -15.92
N THR A 203 9.94 -14.92 -14.68
CA THR A 203 11.19 -15.64 -14.38
C THR A 203 11.17 -16.24 -12.97
N ASN A 204 12.11 -17.14 -12.68
CA ASN A 204 12.35 -17.63 -11.33
C ASN A 204 13.01 -16.55 -10.47
N THR A 205 12.20 -15.65 -9.91
CA THR A 205 12.67 -14.56 -9.07
C THR A 205 13.32 -15.02 -7.78
N THR A 206 12.94 -16.18 -7.25
CA THR A 206 13.58 -16.76 -6.05
C THR A 206 15.05 -17.09 -6.31
N ALA A 207 15.37 -17.68 -7.46
CA ALA A 207 16.77 -17.93 -7.84
C ALA A 207 17.51 -16.62 -8.09
N PHE A 208 16.91 -15.69 -8.82
CA PHE A 208 17.49 -14.39 -9.10
C PHE A 208 17.84 -13.63 -7.80
N LEU A 209 16.89 -13.54 -6.86
CA LEU A 209 17.08 -12.83 -5.58
C LEU A 209 18.12 -13.48 -4.68
N ARG A 210 18.14 -14.82 -4.64
CA ARG A 210 19.18 -15.55 -3.91
C ARG A 210 20.58 -15.23 -4.45
N ASP A 211 20.73 -15.18 -5.78
CA ASP A 211 22.02 -14.91 -6.41
C ASP A 211 22.40 -13.42 -6.28
N ALA A 212 21.44 -12.51 -6.36
CA ALA A 212 21.61 -11.08 -6.04
C ALA A 212 22.08 -10.87 -4.59
N GLN A 213 21.45 -11.59 -3.62
CA GLN A 213 21.85 -11.53 -2.22
C GLN A 213 23.30 -12.00 -2.01
N LYS A 214 23.72 -13.10 -2.68
CA LYS A 214 25.13 -13.56 -2.65
C LYS A 214 26.09 -12.55 -3.26
N ALA A 215 25.65 -11.81 -4.29
CA ALA A 215 26.42 -10.75 -4.93
C ALA A 215 26.46 -9.43 -4.12
N GLY A 216 25.84 -9.39 -2.95
CA GLY A 216 25.86 -8.20 -2.10
C GLY A 216 24.92 -7.08 -2.52
N LYS A 217 23.91 -7.37 -3.35
CA LYS A 217 22.95 -6.38 -3.83
C LYS A 217 22.02 -5.89 -2.72
N SER A 218 21.73 -4.59 -2.72
CA SER A 218 20.78 -3.95 -1.80
C SER A 218 19.35 -4.07 -2.30
N ILE A 219 18.41 -4.34 -1.38
CA ILE A 219 17.01 -4.60 -1.72
C ILE A 219 16.09 -3.66 -0.93
N LEU A 220 15.19 -3.00 -1.65
CA LEU A 220 14.11 -2.19 -1.09
C LEU A 220 12.77 -2.90 -1.30
N PHE A 221 12.09 -3.26 -0.23
CA PHE A 221 10.76 -3.86 -0.27
C PHE A 221 9.70 -2.78 -0.15
N GLU A 222 8.74 -2.77 -1.05
CA GLU A 222 7.66 -1.80 -1.15
C GLU A 222 6.33 -2.43 -0.78
N ALA A 223 5.75 -2.01 0.36
CA ALA A 223 4.43 -2.42 0.80
C ALA A 223 3.31 -1.62 0.15
N GLN A 224 2.12 -2.19 0.15
CA GLN A 224 0.86 -1.48 -0.06
C GLN A 224 0.09 -1.32 1.25
N LEU A 225 -0.80 -0.30 1.31
CA LEU A 225 -1.68 -0.02 2.44
C LEU A 225 -0.87 0.26 3.74
N GLY A 226 -1.42 -0.07 4.89
CA GLY A 226 -0.79 0.15 6.18
C GLY A 226 -1.21 -0.91 7.19
N ALA A 227 -0.62 -0.89 8.38
CA ALA A 227 -0.82 -1.89 9.43
C ALA A 227 -2.30 -2.08 9.79
N LEU A 228 -3.07 -0.98 9.87
CA LEU A 228 -4.49 -1.03 10.22
C LEU A 228 -5.39 -1.62 9.11
N ARG A 229 -4.83 -1.88 7.93
CA ARG A 229 -5.48 -2.59 6.82
C ARG A 229 -4.90 -3.99 6.59
N ASP A 230 -3.98 -4.44 7.43
CA ASP A 230 -3.47 -5.81 7.37
C ASP A 230 -4.57 -6.82 7.69
N LEU A 231 -4.51 -8.01 7.06
CA LEU A 231 -5.52 -9.05 7.25
C LEU A 231 -5.60 -9.55 8.69
N ASP A 232 -4.46 -9.72 9.35
CA ASP A 232 -4.35 -10.33 10.67
C ASP A 232 -4.30 -9.30 11.80
N TYR A 233 -3.69 -8.13 11.55
CA TYR A 233 -3.42 -7.10 12.56
C TYR A 233 -4.27 -5.83 12.40
N GLY A 234 -5.01 -5.72 11.31
CA GLY A 234 -5.84 -4.54 11.02
C GLY A 234 -7.18 -4.53 11.71
N ILE A 235 -7.98 -3.52 11.38
CA ILE A 235 -9.35 -3.30 11.92
C ILE A 235 -10.38 -4.24 11.27
N TYR A 236 -10.16 -5.54 11.39
CA TYR A 236 -11.01 -6.57 10.78
C TYR A 236 -12.50 -6.37 11.12
N PRO A 237 -13.44 -6.51 10.15
CA PRO A 237 -13.26 -7.01 8.77
C PRO A 237 -12.92 -5.91 7.72
N TYR A 238 -12.67 -4.69 8.11
CA TYR A 238 -12.38 -3.57 7.21
C TYR A 238 -10.89 -3.53 6.82
N THR A 239 -10.37 -4.67 6.39
CA THR A 239 -8.97 -4.90 6.01
C THR A 239 -8.84 -5.19 4.52
N THR A 240 -7.62 -5.17 4.00
CA THR A 240 -7.30 -5.87 2.76
C THR A 240 -7.16 -7.37 3.03
N SER A 241 -7.20 -8.21 2.00
CA SER A 241 -7.06 -9.65 2.15
C SER A 241 -5.61 -10.12 1.98
N SER A 242 -4.64 -9.24 2.21
CA SER A 242 -3.21 -9.55 2.15
C SER A 242 -2.48 -9.04 3.39
N ASN A 243 -1.29 -9.59 3.66
CA ASN A 243 -0.46 -9.14 4.77
C ASN A 243 0.40 -7.96 4.34
N SER A 244 0.10 -6.79 4.90
CA SER A 244 0.82 -5.53 4.65
C SER A 244 1.95 -5.27 5.65
N VAL A 245 2.14 -6.17 6.61
CA VAL A 245 3.19 -6.06 7.62
C VAL A 245 4.57 -6.33 7.05
N ALA A 246 5.59 -5.68 7.62
CA ALA A 246 6.99 -5.81 7.20
C ALA A 246 7.47 -7.26 7.26
N ALA A 247 7.04 -8.01 8.27
CA ALA A 247 7.40 -9.42 8.48
C ALA A 247 7.01 -10.33 7.29
N TYR A 248 6.04 -9.94 6.46
CA TYR A 248 5.66 -10.69 5.26
C TYR A 248 6.54 -10.37 4.04
N ALA A 249 7.32 -9.30 4.05
CA ALA A 249 8.12 -8.86 2.90
C ALA A 249 9.10 -9.95 2.41
N PRO A 250 9.87 -10.66 3.25
CA PRO A 250 10.70 -11.76 2.81
C PRO A 250 9.93 -12.88 2.10
N VAL A 251 8.78 -13.28 2.64
CA VAL A 251 7.96 -14.36 2.09
C VAL A 251 7.30 -13.93 0.79
N GLY A 252 6.64 -12.78 0.79
CA GLY A 252 5.90 -12.28 -0.36
C GLY A 252 6.79 -11.85 -1.53
N SER A 253 8.05 -11.49 -1.27
CA SER A 253 9.04 -11.18 -2.32
C SER A 253 9.57 -12.41 -3.05
N GLY A 254 9.54 -13.59 -2.41
CA GLY A 254 10.20 -14.81 -2.89
C GLY A 254 11.63 -14.99 -2.38
N LEU A 255 12.05 -14.23 -1.35
CA LEU A 255 13.33 -14.37 -0.66
C LEU A 255 13.10 -14.61 0.85
N PRO A 256 12.53 -15.77 1.25
CA PRO A 256 12.07 -16.01 2.62
C PRO A 256 13.20 -16.01 3.67
N THR A 257 14.45 -16.04 3.23
CA THR A 257 15.64 -15.99 4.09
C THR A 257 16.19 -14.57 4.29
N ALA A 258 15.59 -13.55 3.65
CA ALA A 258 16.03 -12.17 3.84
C ALA A 258 15.82 -11.74 5.30
N LYS A 259 16.87 -11.11 5.87
CA LYS A 259 16.76 -10.37 7.11
C LYS A 259 16.55 -8.91 6.77
N LEU A 260 15.59 -8.27 7.40
CA LEU A 260 15.36 -6.84 7.25
C LEU A 260 16.35 -6.10 8.17
N ASP A 261 17.16 -5.21 7.59
CA ASP A 261 18.11 -4.39 8.33
C ASP A 261 17.42 -3.11 8.84
N GLU A 262 16.42 -2.62 8.10
CA GLU A 262 15.66 -1.43 8.45
C GLU A 262 14.20 -1.59 8.04
N VAL A 263 13.30 -1.10 8.89
CA VAL A 263 11.86 -0.97 8.62
C VAL A 263 11.48 0.50 8.71
N VAL A 264 11.29 1.14 7.55
CA VAL A 264 10.87 2.54 7.48
C VAL A 264 9.35 2.61 7.44
N GLY A 265 8.76 3.05 8.55
CA GLY A 265 7.33 3.29 8.68
C GLY A 265 6.95 4.67 8.14
N VAL A 266 5.96 4.75 7.25
CA VAL A 266 5.48 6.04 6.75
C VAL A 266 4.21 6.43 7.50
N VAL A 267 4.20 7.66 8.05
CA VAL A 267 3.11 8.26 8.83
C VAL A 267 2.82 9.65 8.28
N LYS A 268 1.56 10.05 8.20
CA LYS A 268 1.21 11.47 7.96
C LYS A 268 1.22 12.25 9.28
N ALA A 269 1.51 13.53 9.21
CA ALA A 269 1.38 14.45 10.35
C ALA A 269 -0.09 14.61 10.83
N TYR A 270 -1.04 14.00 10.18
CA TYR A 270 -2.46 13.88 10.53
C TYR A 270 -2.98 12.54 10.06
N SER A 271 -4.16 12.11 10.49
CA SER A 271 -4.74 10.84 10.07
C SER A 271 -5.65 10.99 8.85
N SER A 272 -5.58 10.03 7.93
CA SER A 272 -6.55 9.88 6.85
C SER A 272 -6.87 8.41 6.59
N CYS A 273 -8.10 8.16 6.16
CA CYS A 273 -8.60 6.81 5.93
C CYS A 273 -9.45 6.76 4.66
N VAL A 274 -9.29 5.70 3.88
CA VAL A 274 -10.17 5.35 2.76
C VAL A 274 -10.93 4.08 3.11
N GLY A 275 -12.20 3.99 2.71
CA GLY A 275 -13.05 2.84 3.00
C GLY A 275 -13.78 2.94 4.33
N GLU A 276 -14.52 1.89 4.65
CA GLU A 276 -15.37 1.81 5.83
C GLU A 276 -14.57 1.36 7.07
N GLY A 277 -15.27 1.24 8.19
CA GLY A 277 -14.71 0.80 9.46
C GLY A 277 -14.45 1.93 10.46
N PRO A 278 -14.11 1.60 11.70
CA PRO A 278 -13.90 2.57 12.76
C PRO A 278 -12.68 3.45 12.48
N PHE A 279 -12.85 4.74 12.75
CA PHE A 279 -11.80 5.76 12.70
C PHE A 279 -12.04 6.71 13.88
N VAL A 280 -11.46 6.40 15.02
CA VAL A 280 -11.81 6.99 16.33
C VAL A 280 -11.69 8.51 16.35
N CYS A 281 -10.66 9.06 15.73
CA CYS A 281 -10.41 10.51 15.70
C CYS A 281 -10.96 11.22 14.45
N GLU A 282 -11.96 10.65 13.77
CA GLU A 282 -12.53 11.24 12.55
C GLU A 282 -13.16 12.60 12.78
N TRP A 283 -12.85 13.55 11.92
CA TRP A 283 -13.47 14.86 11.88
C TRP A 283 -14.60 14.96 10.87
N PHE A 284 -15.53 15.84 11.18
CA PHE A 284 -16.69 16.17 10.34
C PHE A 284 -16.83 17.68 10.17
N GLY A 285 -17.64 18.09 9.20
CA GLY A 285 -17.93 19.51 8.96
C GLY A 285 -16.76 20.31 8.39
N GLU A 286 -16.66 21.58 8.79
CA GLU A 286 -15.74 22.56 8.18
C GLU A 286 -14.26 22.24 8.44
N ASP A 287 -13.90 21.77 9.64
CA ASP A 287 -12.51 21.45 9.97
C ASP A 287 -12.00 20.26 9.16
N ALA A 288 -12.84 19.23 8.99
CA ALA A 288 -12.53 18.11 8.10
C ALA A 288 -12.38 18.58 6.64
N GLN A 289 -13.23 19.51 6.19
CA GLN A 289 -13.13 20.03 4.83
C GLN A 289 -11.85 20.85 4.63
N LYS A 290 -11.50 21.71 5.57
CA LYS A 290 -10.24 22.48 5.52
C LYS A 290 -9.02 21.58 5.46
N LEU A 291 -8.98 20.51 6.28
CA LEU A 291 -7.86 19.56 6.29
C LEU A 291 -7.79 18.76 4.98
N ARG A 292 -8.94 18.32 4.44
CA ARG A 292 -9.01 17.65 3.14
C ARG A 292 -8.48 18.52 2.00
N ASP A 293 -8.88 19.77 1.95
CA ASP A 293 -8.49 20.69 0.89
C ASP A 293 -7.00 21.05 0.99
N ALA A 294 -6.50 21.35 2.19
CA ALA A 294 -5.09 21.63 2.45
C ALA A 294 -4.20 20.40 2.08
N GLY A 295 -4.63 19.21 2.47
CA GLY A 295 -3.90 17.97 2.24
C GLY A 295 -4.15 17.34 0.86
N ALA A 296 -5.05 17.88 0.04
CA ALA A 296 -5.54 17.26 -1.20
C ALA A 296 -5.99 15.80 -0.97
N GLU A 297 -6.76 15.58 0.12
CA GLU A 297 -7.18 14.24 0.55
C GLU A 297 -8.40 13.76 -0.23
N TYR A 298 -8.16 13.47 -1.51
CA TYR A 298 -9.13 12.92 -2.46
C TYR A 298 -8.55 11.69 -3.16
N GLY A 299 -9.40 10.72 -3.49
CA GLY A 299 -8.96 9.52 -4.19
C GLY A 299 -8.44 9.84 -5.59
N ALA A 300 -7.22 9.42 -5.92
CA ALA A 300 -6.57 9.75 -7.18
C ALA A 300 -7.38 9.32 -8.43
N LYS A 301 -8.11 8.19 -8.34
CA LYS A 301 -8.90 7.63 -9.45
C LYS A 301 -10.37 8.05 -9.42
N THR A 302 -10.94 8.20 -8.22
CA THR A 302 -12.39 8.41 -8.04
C THR A 302 -12.77 9.82 -7.64
N GLY A 303 -11.82 10.64 -7.20
CA GLY A 303 -12.08 11.95 -6.58
C GLY A 303 -12.84 11.87 -5.25
N ARG A 304 -13.10 10.67 -4.70
CA ARG A 304 -13.84 10.49 -3.45
C ARG A 304 -13.09 11.15 -2.30
N PRO A 305 -13.75 12.01 -1.48
CA PRO A 305 -13.12 12.62 -0.33
C PRO A 305 -12.71 11.55 0.68
N ARG A 306 -11.48 11.65 1.21
CA ARG A 306 -11.00 10.80 2.27
C ARG A 306 -11.54 11.26 3.61
N ARG A 307 -11.72 10.34 4.54
CA ARG A 307 -11.97 10.60 5.95
C ARG A 307 -10.67 11.13 6.55
N VAL A 308 -10.74 12.18 7.36
CA VAL A 308 -9.56 12.83 7.95
C VAL A 308 -9.79 13.17 9.41
N GLY A 309 -8.71 13.36 10.15
CA GLY A 309 -8.72 13.76 11.54
C GLY A 309 -7.31 14.12 12.04
N PRO A 310 -7.14 14.48 13.31
CA PRO A 310 -5.83 14.70 13.91
C PRO A 310 -4.98 13.44 13.81
N ILE A 311 -3.67 13.55 14.01
CA ILE A 311 -2.84 12.37 14.16
C ILE A 311 -3.37 11.51 15.33
N ASP A 312 -3.53 10.23 15.08
CA ASP A 312 -3.97 9.25 16.08
C ASP A 312 -2.75 8.53 16.64
N LEU A 313 -2.29 8.94 17.81
CA LEU A 313 -1.07 8.38 18.40
C LEU A 313 -1.27 6.97 18.93
N VAL A 314 -2.49 6.60 19.36
CA VAL A 314 -2.79 5.24 19.82
C VAL A 314 -2.68 4.28 18.63
N ALA A 315 -3.36 4.58 17.53
CA ALA A 315 -3.33 3.80 16.30
C ALA A 315 -1.92 3.80 15.66
N THR A 316 -1.19 4.93 15.74
CA THR A 316 0.16 5.04 15.17
C THR A 316 1.17 4.22 15.96
N ARG A 317 1.12 4.26 17.30
CA ARG A 317 1.97 3.44 18.18
C ARG A 317 1.76 1.95 17.90
N TYR A 318 0.52 1.51 17.87
CA TYR A 318 0.17 0.14 17.50
C TYR A 318 0.73 -0.24 16.12
N GLY A 319 0.56 0.61 15.13
CA GLY A 319 1.09 0.36 13.78
C GLY A 319 2.63 0.28 13.76
N VAL A 320 3.34 1.11 14.54
CA VAL A 320 4.80 1.06 14.71
C VAL A 320 5.23 -0.29 15.28
N GLU A 321 4.55 -0.76 16.32
CA GLU A 321 4.83 -2.04 16.98
C GLU A 321 4.58 -3.23 16.05
N VAL A 322 3.42 -3.27 15.40
CA VAL A 322 3.03 -4.35 14.48
C VAL A 322 3.97 -4.43 13.27
N GLN A 323 4.41 -3.28 12.76
CA GLN A 323 5.39 -3.23 11.67
C GLN A 323 6.81 -3.54 12.13
N GLY A 324 7.11 -3.43 13.42
CA GLY A 324 8.48 -3.46 13.92
C GLY A 324 9.32 -2.33 13.33
N ALA A 325 8.72 -1.14 13.20
CA ALA A 325 9.39 -0.01 12.57
C ALA A 325 10.62 0.43 13.37
N THR A 326 11.74 0.62 12.67
CA THR A 326 13.01 1.07 13.25
C THR A 326 13.28 2.54 12.97
N ASN A 327 12.58 3.10 11.98
CA ASN A 327 12.69 4.49 11.56
C ASN A 327 11.35 4.95 10.99
N ILE A 328 11.03 6.24 11.12
CA ILE A 328 9.77 6.82 10.63
C ILE A 328 10.04 7.92 9.61
N ALA A 329 9.23 7.90 8.55
CA ALA A 329 9.07 9.01 7.63
C ALA A 329 7.73 9.72 7.92
N LEU A 330 7.81 10.89 8.56
CA LEU A 330 6.66 11.74 8.83
C LEU A 330 6.39 12.62 7.61
N THR A 331 5.26 12.41 6.97
CA THR A 331 4.89 13.11 5.72
C THR A 331 3.86 14.21 5.94
N LYS A 332 3.80 15.18 5.02
CA LYS A 332 2.78 16.22 4.98
C LYS A 332 2.77 17.14 6.22
N LEU A 333 3.92 17.42 6.80
CA LEU A 333 4.03 18.34 7.93
C LEU A 333 3.59 19.76 7.53
N ASP A 334 3.90 20.18 6.31
CA ASP A 334 3.51 21.47 5.71
C ASP A 334 2.00 21.73 5.72
N ILE A 335 1.19 20.70 5.65
CA ILE A 335 -0.27 20.79 5.62
C ILE A 335 -0.85 21.39 6.91
N LEU A 336 -0.17 21.23 8.03
CA LEU A 336 -0.62 21.74 9.32
C LEU A 336 -0.25 23.23 9.56
N SER A 337 0.47 23.86 8.64
CA SER A 337 0.98 25.25 8.77
C SER A 337 -0.10 26.30 8.98
N TYR A 338 -1.36 26.04 8.67
CA TYR A 338 -2.47 26.98 8.87
C TYR A 338 -3.05 26.99 10.29
N MET A 339 -2.70 26.00 11.13
CA MET A 339 -3.26 25.82 12.47
C MET A 339 -2.53 26.66 13.53
N ASP A 340 -3.26 27.28 14.46
CA ASP A 340 -2.71 27.91 15.64
C ASP A 340 -2.35 26.92 16.74
N LYS A 341 -3.25 25.96 16.93
CA LYS A 341 -3.11 24.82 17.81
C LYS A 341 -3.38 23.57 16.99
N ILE A 342 -2.48 22.61 17.04
CA ILE A 342 -2.59 21.36 16.31
C ILE A 342 -3.16 20.31 17.25
N PRO A 343 -4.36 19.78 16.97
CA PRO A 343 -4.96 18.73 17.76
C PRO A 343 -4.25 17.39 17.50
N VAL A 344 -4.13 16.60 18.54
CA VAL A 344 -3.52 15.28 18.54
C VAL A 344 -4.42 14.34 19.34
N CYS A 345 -4.81 13.19 18.80
CA CYS A 345 -5.47 12.15 19.56
C CYS A 345 -4.41 11.39 20.36
N ALA A 346 -4.22 11.79 21.62
CA ALA A 346 -3.15 11.30 22.49
C ALA A 346 -3.48 9.92 23.07
N HIS A 347 -4.76 9.75 23.48
CA HIS A 347 -5.28 8.54 24.14
C HIS A 347 -6.70 8.23 23.63
N TYR A 348 -7.20 7.04 23.95
CA TYR A 348 -8.62 6.71 23.84
C TYR A 348 -9.27 6.65 25.21
N GLU A 349 -10.55 7.00 25.29
CA GLU A 349 -11.42 6.65 26.41
C GLU A 349 -12.29 5.47 26.00
N LEU A 350 -12.22 4.38 26.75
CA LEU A 350 -13.02 3.17 26.54
C LEU A 350 -13.54 2.71 27.91
N ASP A 351 -14.86 2.47 28.02
CA ASP A 351 -15.53 2.07 29.27
C ASP A 351 -15.25 3.03 30.46
N GLY A 352 -15.09 4.33 30.16
CA GLY A 352 -14.81 5.37 31.15
C GLY A 352 -13.38 5.37 31.68
N GLN A 353 -12.48 4.61 31.06
CA GLN A 353 -11.05 4.58 31.38
C GLN A 353 -10.23 5.06 30.18
N GLN A 354 -9.18 5.83 30.46
CA GLN A 354 -8.21 6.25 29.46
C GLN A 354 -7.23 5.10 29.17
N THR A 355 -6.93 4.88 27.89
CA THR A 355 -6.01 3.83 27.44
C THR A 355 -5.12 4.31 26.32
N ASP A 356 -3.87 3.80 26.31
CA ASP A 356 -2.88 3.92 25.25
C ASP A 356 -2.81 2.66 24.36
N GLU A 357 -3.43 1.59 24.83
CA GLU A 357 -3.51 0.34 24.08
C GLU A 357 -4.53 0.45 22.95
N PHE A 358 -4.17 -0.02 21.77
CA PHE A 358 -5.09 -0.07 20.63
C PHE A 358 -6.11 -1.19 20.87
N PRO A 359 -7.42 -0.88 21.00
CA PRO A 359 -8.41 -1.87 21.36
C PRO A 359 -8.64 -2.91 20.25
N PHE A 360 -9.16 -4.06 20.63
CA PHE A 360 -9.66 -5.05 19.68
C PHE A 360 -10.69 -4.41 18.72
N PRO A 361 -10.69 -4.75 17.41
CA PRO A 361 -11.45 -4.01 16.39
C PRO A 361 -12.93 -3.74 16.71
N VAL A 362 -13.64 -4.67 17.34
CA VAL A 362 -15.05 -4.47 17.69
C VAL A 362 -15.24 -3.38 18.75
N CYS A 363 -14.26 -3.18 19.65
CA CYS A 363 -14.33 -2.17 20.71
C CYS A 363 -14.02 -0.75 20.20
N LEU A 364 -13.42 -0.62 19.00
CA LEU A 364 -13.10 0.69 18.42
C LEU A 364 -14.33 1.55 18.14
N GLN A 365 -15.50 0.95 18.00
CA GLN A 365 -16.76 1.70 17.79
C GLN A 365 -17.20 2.47 19.04
N ASP A 366 -16.81 2.00 20.23
CA ASP A 366 -17.16 2.58 21.51
C ASP A 366 -16.03 3.48 22.06
N ALA A 367 -14.85 3.44 21.44
CA ALA A 367 -13.72 4.26 21.82
C ALA A 367 -13.94 5.72 21.44
N LYS A 368 -13.57 6.63 22.34
CA LYS A 368 -13.62 8.09 22.11
C LYS A 368 -12.22 8.66 22.13
N PRO A 369 -11.90 9.63 21.21
CA PRO A 369 -10.59 10.26 21.19
C PRO A 369 -10.44 11.23 22.36
N VAL A 370 -9.30 11.17 23.05
CA VAL A 370 -8.85 12.19 24.00
C VAL A 370 -7.87 13.10 23.27
N ILE A 371 -8.28 14.36 23.07
CA ILE A 371 -7.54 15.31 22.24
C ILE A 371 -6.69 16.22 23.11
N GLU A 372 -5.40 16.26 22.81
CA GLU A 372 -4.44 17.27 23.29
C GLU A 372 -4.12 18.27 22.18
N TYR A 373 -3.51 19.39 22.55
CA TYR A 373 -3.17 20.45 21.59
C TYR A 373 -1.71 20.85 21.73
N VAL A 374 -1.01 20.85 20.59
CA VAL A 374 0.36 21.32 20.45
C VAL A 374 0.36 22.68 19.73
N ASP A 375 1.31 23.55 20.04
CA ASP A 375 1.43 24.85 19.39
C ASP A 375 1.78 24.71 17.91
N GLY A 376 1.02 25.38 17.05
CA GLY A 376 1.29 25.46 15.61
C GLY A 376 2.36 26.51 15.30
N TRP A 377 2.87 26.49 14.07
CA TRP A 377 3.94 27.40 13.62
C TRP A 377 3.48 28.51 12.69
N LYS A 378 2.29 28.45 12.13
CA LYS A 378 1.63 29.52 11.34
C LYS A 378 2.48 30.17 10.25
N CYS A 379 3.38 29.43 9.65
CA CYS A 379 4.18 29.89 8.51
C CYS A 379 4.40 28.77 7.51
N ASP A 380 4.64 29.14 6.26
CA ASP A 380 4.96 28.20 5.20
C ASP A 380 6.36 27.59 5.43
N ILE A 381 6.40 26.27 5.53
CA ILE A 381 7.63 25.49 5.69
C ILE A 381 8.01 24.68 4.43
N SER A 382 7.28 24.85 3.34
CA SER A 382 7.47 24.04 2.11
C SER A 382 8.84 24.19 1.46
N LYS A 383 9.53 25.31 1.75
CA LYS A 383 10.87 25.62 1.24
C LYS A 383 12.01 25.28 2.22
N VAL A 384 11.70 24.80 3.41
CA VAL A 384 12.70 24.38 4.39
C VAL A 384 13.37 23.09 3.91
N ARG A 385 14.69 22.99 4.07
CA ARG A 385 15.47 21.82 3.61
C ARG A 385 16.38 21.21 4.69
N SER A 386 16.44 21.85 5.87
CA SER A 386 17.22 21.32 6.99
C SER A 386 16.41 21.38 8.29
N TRP A 387 16.77 20.52 9.25
CA TRP A 387 16.11 20.44 10.55
C TRP A 387 16.16 21.76 11.33
N ASP A 388 17.32 22.41 11.32
CA ASP A 388 17.56 23.64 12.08
C ASP A 388 16.79 24.84 11.52
N GLU A 389 16.42 24.83 10.24
CA GLU A 389 15.59 25.87 9.61
C GLU A 389 14.11 25.73 9.93
N LEU A 390 13.65 24.57 10.42
CA LEU A 390 12.26 24.42 10.84
C LEU A 390 11.94 25.34 12.00
N PRO A 391 10.74 25.97 12.01
CA PRO A 391 10.25 26.69 13.16
C PRO A 391 10.28 25.82 14.42
N GLU A 392 10.57 26.42 15.57
CA GLU A 392 10.66 25.71 16.85
C GLU A 392 9.41 24.87 17.13
N ASN A 393 8.22 25.42 16.94
CA ASN A 393 6.97 24.68 17.14
C ASN A 393 6.82 23.49 16.19
N ALA A 394 7.32 23.58 14.95
CA ALA A 394 7.31 22.45 14.02
C ALA A 394 8.26 21.34 14.49
N ARG A 395 9.45 21.68 14.97
CA ARG A 395 10.37 20.72 15.59
C ARG A 395 9.75 20.08 16.83
N ASN A 396 9.17 20.89 17.71
CA ASN A 396 8.51 20.43 18.93
C ASN A 396 7.37 19.45 18.63
N TYR A 397 6.60 19.68 17.56
CA TYR A 397 5.56 18.79 17.10
C TYR A 397 6.16 17.43 16.66
N VAL A 398 7.19 17.43 15.82
CA VAL A 398 7.86 16.21 15.37
C VAL A 398 8.42 15.42 16.55
N GLU A 399 9.10 16.09 17.47
CA GLU A 399 9.67 15.46 18.67
C GLU A 399 8.59 14.94 19.64
N TYR A 400 7.45 15.65 19.73
CA TYR A 400 6.30 15.18 20.51
C TYR A 400 5.76 13.87 19.94
N VAL A 401 5.55 13.81 18.63
CA VAL A 401 5.09 12.60 17.95
C VAL A 401 6.12 11.47 18.11
N GLU A 402 7.40 11.75 17.89
CA GLU A 402 8.51 10.79 18.05
C GLU A 402 8.50 10.13 19.43
N ARG A 403 8.42 10.93 20.48
CA ARG A 403 8.34 10.42 21.88
C ARG A 403 7.08 9.60 22.12
N ALA A 404 5.93 10.07 21.59
CA ALA A 404 4.64 9.44 21.83
C ALA A 404 4.53 8.06 21.15
N ILE A 405 5.13 7.90 19.97
CA ILE A 405 5.09 6.62 19.22
C ILE A 405 6.27 5.70 19.54
N GLY A 406 7.27 6.19 20.27
CA GLY A 406 8.44 5.41 20.71
C GLY A 406 9.37 4.96 19.58
N CYS A 407 9.38 5.68 18.44
CA CYS A 407 10.21 5.35 17.28
C CYS A 407 10.81 6.62 16.67
N HIS A 408 12.09 6.57 16.31
CA HIS A 408 12.80 7.71 15.72
C HIS A 408 12.17 8.17 14.41
N ILE A 409 12.00 9.50 14.25
CA ILE A 409 11.55 10.12 13.01
C ILE A 409 12.77 10.64 12.26
N GLY A 410 13.37 9.82 11.41
CA GLY A 410 14.56 10.16 10.64
C GLY A 410 14.29 10.94 9.36
N TYR A 411 13.04 10.94 8.89
CA TYR A 411 12.64 11.64 7.66
C TYR A 411 11.42 12.52 7.91
N VAL A 412 11.51 13.81 7.55
CA VAL A 412 10.39 14.76 7.69
C VAL A 412 10.11 15.41 6.33
N SER A 413 8.90 15.18 5.80
CA SER A 413 8.49 15.76 4.52
C SER A 413 7.68 17.03 4.72
N VAL A 414 8.12 18.10 4.07
CA VAL A 414 7.56 19.45 4.13
C VAL A 414 6.94 19.92 2.80
N GLY A 415 6.72 19.01 1.87
CA GLY A 415 6.11 19.30 0.56
C GLY A 415 6.02 18.05 -0.32
N ALA A 416 5.49 18.19 -1.53
CA ALA A 416 5.28 17.08 -2.46
C ALA A 416 6.51 16.74 -3.33
N GLU A 417 7.43 17.69 -3.49
CA GLU A 417 8.60 17.58 -4.36
C GLU A 417 9.69 16.68 -3.75
N ARG A 418 10.52 16.08 -4.59
CA ARG A 418 11.61 15.17 -4.15
C ARG A 418 12.52 15.80 -3.09
N ASP A 419 12.92 17.05 -3.32
CA ASP A 419 13.83 17.80 -2.45
C ASP A 419 13.17 18.32 -1.16
N SER A 420 11.85 18.16 -1.01
CA SER A 420 11.08 18.57 0.18
C SER A 420 11.12 17.53 1.30
N LEU A 421 12.27 16.88 1.48
CA LEU A 421 12.53 15.90 2.53
C LEU A 421 13.71 16.33 3.39
N ILE A 422 13.49 16.44 4.67
CA ILE A 422 14.52 16.71 5.68
C ILE A 422 14.94 15.36 6.29
N ILE A 423 16.23 15.11 6.34
CA ILE A 423 16.84 13.94 6.99
C ILE A 423 17.41 14.40 8.33
N ARG A 424 17.07 13.66 9.40
CA ARG A 424 17.54 13.93 10.79
C ARG A 424 18.64 12.97 11.21
#